data_623108f7bc3d4263d9b304b602981661
#
_entry.id   623108f7bc3d4263d9b304b602981661
#
_cell.length_a   1.000
_cell.length_b   1.000
_cell.length_c   1.000
_cell.angle_alpha   90.00
_cell.angle_beta   90.00
_cell.angle_gamma   90.00
#
_symmetry.space_group_name_H-M   'P 1'
#
loop_
_entity.id
_entity.type
_entity.pdbx_description
1 polymer ?
#
loop_
_entity_poly.entity_id
_entity_poly.type
_entity_poly.pdbx_seq_one_letter_code
_entity_poly.pdbx_strand_id
1 'polypeptide(L)'
;MNWLTTAIIAVIFLSASNIFLKFYLPKLGTGFAIFYFTLAALVVTMILTFVAKVGEPAAKQVGYAPLFAMASGVLWAIGNFFFFTIFIKNAPLSLVMPIVVGGIGVGGILTGVLLFGESLNFIKIAGILIVLTGSIILARS
;
A
#
# COMPACT_ATOMS: atom_id res chain seq x y z
N MET A 1 -0.18 -20.75 6.03
CA MET A 1 0.26 -19.61 6.87
C MET A 1 -0.98 -18.85 7.34
N ASN A 2 -1.07 -18.46 8.61
CA ASN A 2 -2.22 -17.67 9.11
C ASN A 2 -2.15 -16.27 8.45
N TRP A 3 -3.30 -15.69 8.09
CA TRP A 3 -3.38 -14.35 7.48
C TRP A 3 -2.64 -13.27 8.30
N LEU A 4 -2.67 -13.38 9.65
CA LEU A 4 -1.98 -12.45 10.54
C LEU A 4 -0.45 -12.52 10.38
N THR A 5 0.11 -13.73 10.29
CA THR A 5 1.55 -13.92 10.04
C THR A 5 1.97 -13.32 8.70
N THR A 6 1.14 -13.52 7.66
CA THR A 6 1.37 -12.92 6.34
C THR A 6 1.33 -11.38 6.40
N ALA A 7 0.39 -10.82 7.15
CA ALA A 7 0.28 -9.37 7.35
C ALA A 7 1.52 -8.79 8.05
N ILE A 8 2.02 -9.46 9.09
CA ILE A 8 3.24 -9.02 9.80
C ILE A 8 4.45 -9.03 8.86
N ILE A 9 4.62 -10.08 8.07
CA ILE A 9 5.70 -10.15 7.07
C ILE A 9 5.58 -9.00 6.06
N ALA A 10 4.38 -8.75 5.54
CA ALA A 10 4.14 -7.64 4.63
C ALA A 10 4.49 -6.29 5.25
N VAL A 11 4.11 -6.05 6.52
CA VAL A 11 4.45 -4.81 7.24
C VAL A 11 5.96 -4.64 7.35
N ILE A 12 6.71 -5.70 7.68
CA ILE A 12 8.17 -5.63 7.79
C ILE A 12 8.80 -5.20 6.45
N PHE A 13 8.45 -5.87 5.35
CA PHE A 13 9.02 -5.55 4.05
C PHE A 13 8.62 -4.15 3.55
N LEU A 14 7.36 -3.76 3.72
CA LEU A 14 6.89 -2.44 3.33
C LEU A 14 7.53 -1.33 4.17
N SER A 15 7.69 -1.54 5.47
CA SER A 15 8.37 -0.59 6.35
C SER A 15 9.85 -0.45 5.99
N ALA A 16 10.54 -1.57 5.72
CA ALA A 16 11.92 -1.54 5.27
C ALA A 16 12.08 -0.78 3.94
N SER A 17 11.17 -1.00 2.98
CA SER A 17 11.14 -0.25 1.72
C SER A 17 11.04 1.26 1.94
N ASN A 18 10.21 1.69 2.89
CA ASN A 18 10.01 3.12 3.19
C ASN A 18 11.26 3.79 3.80
N ILE A 19 12.16 3.04 4.46
CA ILE A 19 13.43 3.58 4.96
C ILE A 19 14.29 4.08 3.79
N PHE A 20 14.33 3.32 2.69
CA PHE A 20 15.13 3.68 1.52
C PHE A 20 14.61 4.93 0.79
N LEU A 21 13.30 5.24 0.89
CA LEU A 21 12.72 6.43 0.26
C LEU A 21 13.49 7.72 0.62
N LYS A 22 13.84 7.90 1.87
CA LYS A 22 14.58 9.09 2.32
C LYS A 22 15.98 9.20 1.74
N PHE A 23 16.60 8.08 1.35
CA PHE A 23 17.95 8.08 0.81
C PHE A 23 18.01 8.41 -0.69
N TYR A 24 17.04 7.97 -1.46
CA TYR A 24 17.10 8.10 -2.91
C TYR A 24 16.21 9.21 -3.49
N LEU A 25 15.07 9.53 -2.86
CA LEU A 25 14.13 10.53 -3.40
C LEU A 25 14.74 11.92 -3.59
N PRO A 26 15.51 12.47 -2.62
CA PRO A 26 16.13 13.79 -2.79
C PRO A 26 17.16 13.82 -3.93
N LYS A 27 17.73 12.67 -4.29
CA LYS A 27 18.77 12.55 -5.32
C LYS A 27 18.23 12.31 -6.72
N LEU A 28 17.12 11.58 -6.83
CA LEU A 28 16.55 11.15 -8.11
C LEU A 28 15.37 12.01 -8.58
N GLY A 29 14.69 12.68 -7.66
CA GLY A 29 13.40 13.30 -7.94
C GLY A 29 12.27 12.28 -8.13
N THR A 30 11.02 12.73 -8.12
CA THR A 30 9.82 11.85 -8.11
C THR A 30 9.77 10.93 -9.33
N GLY A 31 9.98 11.48 -10.53
CA GLY A 31 9.79 10.71 -11.77
C GLY A 31 10.77 9.54 -11.91
N PHE A 32 12.07 9.80 -11.76
CA PHE A 32 13.08 8.74 -11.83
C PHE A 32 12.99 7.77 -10.66
N ALA A 33 12.64 8.24 -9.47
CA ALA A 33 12.45 7.39 -8.30
C ALA A 33 11.34 6.36 -8.53
N ILE A 34 10.19 6.79 -9.05
CA ILE A 34 9.08 5.88 -9.39
C ILE A 34 9.48 4.93 -10.51
N PHE A 35 10.19 5.41 -11.53
CA PHE A 35 10.63 4.56 -12.63
C PHE A 35 11.51 3.40 -12.15
N TYR A 36 12.55 3.67 -11.37
CA TYR A 36 13.42 2.61 -10.84
C TYR A 36 12.70 1.72 -9.83
N PHE A 37 11.84 2.29 -8.99
CA PHE A 37 11.03 1.53 -8.05
C PHE A 37 10.11 0.54 -8.76
N THR A 38 9.35 0.99 -9.76
CA THR A 38 8.44 0.13 -10.53
C THR A 38 9.18 -0.89 -11.38
N LEU A 39 10.33 -0.54 -11.95
CA LEU A 39 11.17 -1.48 -12.70
C LEU A 39 11.66 -2.64 -11.81
N ALA A 40 12.18 -2.32 -10.63
CA ALA A 40 12.60 -3.34 -9.66
C ALA A 40 11.43 -4.19 -9.17
N ALA A 41 10.28 -3.56 -8.86
CA ALA A 41 9.08 -4.26 -8.47
C ALA A 41 8.56 -5.20 -9.57
N LEU A 42 8.60 -4.79 -10.83
CA LEU A 42 8.22 -5.61 -11.98
C LEU A 42 9.07 -6.88 -12.07
N VAL A 43 10.39 -6.76 -11.96
CA VAL A 43 11.29 -7.92 -12.00
C VAL A 43 10.99 -8.89 -10.86
N VAL A 44 10.87 -8.38 -9.63
CA VAL A 44 10.59 -9.22 -8.46
C VAL A 44 9.23 -9.89 -8.56
N THR A 45 8.18 -9.17 -8.99
CA THR A 45 6.85 -9.76 -9.14
C THR A 45 6.81 -10.81 -10.25
N MET A 46 7.54 -10.64 -11.34
CA MET A 46 7.69 -11.70 -12.35
C MET A 46 8.30 -12.96 -11.75
N ILE A 47 9.41 -12.84 -11.02
CA ILE A 47 10.05 -13.99 -10.36
C ILE A 47 9.08 -14.67 -9.39
N LEU A 48 8.43 -13.90 -8.52
CA LEU A 48 7.46 -14.42 -7.55
C LEU A 48 6.29 -15.13 -8.22
N THR A 49 5.80 -14.60 -9.36
CA THR A 49 4.72 -15.24 -10.11
C THR A 49 5.13 -16.60 -10.66
N PHE A 50 6.37 -16.73 -11.16
CA PHE A 50 6.88 -18.02 -11.62
C PHE A 50 7.05 -19.01 -10.45
N VAL A 51 7.53 -18.54 -9.32
CA VAL A 51 7.70 -19.37 -8.11
C VAL A 51 6.34 -19.79 -7.55
N ALA A 52 5.36 -18.88 -7.48
CA ALA A 52 4.02 -19.18 -6.97
C ALA A 52 3.26 -20.17 -7.86
N LYS A 53 3.41 -20.10 -9.19
CA LYS A 53 2.77 -21.05 -10.12
C LYS A 53 3.13 -22.53 -9.87
N VAL A 54 4.23 -22.78 -9.20
CA VAL A 54 4.66 -24.16 -8.88
C VAL A 54 3.79 -24.77 -7.76
N GLY A 55 3.09 -23.94 -6.96
CA GLY A 55 2.31 -24.41 -5.80
C GLY A 55 0.81 -24.13 -5.85
N GLU A 56 0.33 -23.31 -6.79
CA GLU A 56 -1.09 -22.96 -6.87
C GLU A 56 -1.78 -23.67 -8.05
N PRO A 57 -3.03 -24.16 -7.84
CA PRO A 57 -3.83 -24.65 -8.97
C PRO A 57 -4.01 -23.49 -9.95
N ALA A 58 -3.86 -23.76 -11.25
CA ALA A 58 -4.01 -22.78 -12.31
C ALA A 58 -5.29 -21.95 -12.09
N ALA A 59 -5.13 -20.69 -11.69
CA ALA A 59 -6.25 -19.79 -11.50
C ALA A 59 -6.99 -19.68 -12.84
N LYS A 60 -8.25 -20.05 -12.86
CA LYS A 60 -9.09 -19.81 -14.03
C LYS A 60 -9.14 -18.30 -14.23
N GLN A 61 -8.52 -17.82 -15.31
CA GLN A 61 -8.69 -16.43 -15.72
C GLN A 61 -10.16 -16.20 -16.03
N VAL A 62 -10.85 -15.50 -15.13
CA VAL A 62 -12.28 -15.24 -15.26
C VAL A 62 -12.46 -13.84 -15.85
N GLY A 63 -12.86 -13.79 -17.13
CA GLY A 63 -13.41 -12.61 -17.78
C GLY A 63 -12.59 -11.33 -17.64
N TYR A 64 -13.15 -10.34 -16.94
CA TYR A 64 -12.58 -8.99 -16.81
C TYR A 64 -11.53 -8.85 -15.68
N ALA A 65 -11.17 -9.92 -14.97
CA ALA A 65 -10.21 -9.85 -13.86
C ALA A 65 -8.85 -9.23 -14.24
N PRO A 66 -8.24 -9.54 -15.39
CA PRO A 66 -6.99 -8.87 -15.80
C PRO A 66 -7.16 -7.35 -16.00
N LEU A 67 -8.31 -6.91 -16.53
CA LEU A 67 -8.58 -5.49 -16.71
C LEU A 67 -8.67 -4.74 -15.38
N PHE A 68 -9.34 -5.31 -14.38
CA PHE A 68 -9.39 -4.73 -13.04
C PHE A 68 -8.00 -4.71 -12.38
N ALA A 69 -7.19 -5.75 -12.58
CA ALA A 69 -5.81 -5.78 -12.10
C ALA A 69 -4.97 -4.67 -12.73
N MET A 70 -5.09 -4.43 -14.03
CA MET A 70 -4.41 -3.34 -14.74
C MET A 70 -4.88 -1.97 -14.24
N ALA A 71 -6.20 -1.78 -14.08
CA ALA A 71 -6.76 -0.54 -13.56
C ALA A 71 -6.27 -0.24 -12.14
N SER A 72 -6.19 -1.24 -11.26
CA SER A 72 -5.64 -1.08 -9.92
C SER A 72 -4.16 -0.71 -9.95
N GLY A 73 -3.38 -1.27 -10.87
CA GLY A 73 -1.98 -0.91 -11.09
C GLY A 73 -1.79 0.55 -11.50
N VAL A 74 -2.66 1.06 -12.39
CA VAL A 74 -2.66 2.47 -12.80
C VAL A 74 -2.95 3.38 -11.59
N LEU A 75 -4.02 3.08 -10.83
CA LEU A 75 -4.37 3.85 -9.64
C LEU A 75 -3.25 3.82 -8.59
N TRP A 76 -2.62 2.67 -8.40
CA TRP A 76 -1.48 2.51 -7.51
C TRP A 76 -0.28 3.37 -7.95
N ALA A 77 0.03 3.41 -9.23
CA ALA A 77 1.12 4.23 -9.77
C ALA A 77 0.85 5.73 -9.57
N ILE A 78 -0.37 6.19 -9.83
CA ILE A 78 -0.80 7.57 -9.57
C ILE A 78 -0.69 7.90 -8.07
N GLY A 79 -1.19 7.03 -7.20
CA GLY A 79 -1.09 7.20 -5.75
C GLY A 79 0.36 7.30 -5.26
N ASN A 80 1.24 6.45 -5.78
CA ASN A 80 2.66 6.49 -5.45
C ASN A 80 3.36 7.76 -5.96
N PHE A 81 2.94 8.31 -7.10
CA PHE A 81 3.47 9.59 -7.57
C PHE A 81 3.24 10.70 -6.53
N PHE A 82 2.01 10.83 -6.03
CA PHE A 82 1.70 11.81 -4.98
C PHE A 82 2.40 11.48 -3.67
N PHE A 83 2.43 10.22 -3.27
CA PHE A 83 3.11 9.77 -2.06
C PHE A 83 4.61 10.13 -2.08
N PHE A 84 5.32 9.87 -3.17
CA PHE A 84 6.73 10.22 -3.30
C PHE A 84 6.95 11.74 -3.32
N THR A 85 6.03 12.48 -3.93
CA THR A 85 6.10 13.96 -3.97
C THR A 85 6.05 14.57 -2.57
N ILE A 86 5.34 13.96 -1.61
CA ILE A 86 5.32 14.43 -0.22
C ILE A 86 6.74 14.46 0.39
N PHE A 87 7.54 13.43 0.12
CA PHE A 87 8.90 13.35 0.68
C PHE A 87 9.89 14.31 0.01
N ILE A 88 9.68 14.68 -1.25
CA ILE A 88 10.48 15.73 -1.90
C ILE A 88 10.23 17.08 -1.25
N LYS A 89 9.04 17.31 -0.71
CA LYS A 89 8.70 18.49 0.08
C LYS A 89 9.25 18.45 1.51
N ASN A 90 10.20 17.54 1.80
CA ASN A 90 10.83 17.33 3.12
C ASN A 90 9.88 16.97 4.27
N ALA A 91 8.70 16.44 3.97
CA ALA A 91 7.79 15.97 5.00
C ALA A 91 8.42 14.84 5.84
N PRO A 92 8.28 14.84 7.17
CA PRO A 92 8.86 13.82 8.02
C PRO A 92 8.14 12.48 7.86
N LEU A 93 8.90 11.40 7.70
CA LEU A 93 8.37 10.04 7.53
C LEU A 93 7.45 9.63 8.68
N SER A 94 7.78 10.05 9.90
CA SER A 94 7.01 9.78 11.11
C SER A 94 5.59 10.34 11.09
N LEU A 95 5.36 11.42 10.35
CA LEU A 95 4.03 12.02 10.19
C LEU A 95 3.31 11.46 8.96
N VAL A 96 4.02 11.34 7.83
CA VAL A 96 3.42 10.93 6.56
C VAL A 96 2.89 9.51 6.63
N MET A 97 3.66 8.58 7.21
CA MET A 97 3.28 7.17 7.23
C MET A 97 1.99 6.89 8.01
N PRO A 98 1.81 7.36 9.26
CA PRO A 98 0.55 7.15 9.97
C PRO A 98 -0.66 7.77 9.26
N ILE A 99 -0.49 8.94 8.65
CA ILE A 99 -1.58 9.64 7.94
C ILE A 99 -1.98 8.88 6.67
N VAL A 100 -1.01 8.52 5.82
CA VAL A 100 -1.30 7.87 4.54
C VAL A 100 -1.77 6.44 4.75
N VAL A 101 -1.06 5.65 5.55
CA VAL A 101 -1.43 4.25 5.80
C VAL A 101 -2.73 4.16 6.60
N GLY A 102 -2.92 5.06 7.58
CA GLY A 102 -4.16 5.17 8.32
C GLY A 102 -5.33 5.53 7.41
N GLY A 103 -5.15 6.49 6.50
CA GLY A 103 -6.15 6.87 5.50
C GLY A 103 -6.51 5.72 4.55
N ILE A 104 -5.52 4.98 4.06
CA ILE A 104 -5.74 3.78 3.23
C ILE A 104 -6.54 2.73 4.03
N GLY A 105 -6.19 2.50 5.30
CA GLY A 105 -6.90 1.57 6.16
C GLY A 105 -8.37 1.94 6.36
N VAL A 106 -8.65 3.21 6.64
CA VAL A 106 -10.02 3.71 6.75
C VAL A 106 -10.78 3.56 5.42
N GLY A 107 -10.16 3.92 4.30
CA GLY A 107 -10.72 3.72 2.96
C GLY A 107 -11.04 2.25 2.69
N GLY A 108 -10.15 1.34 3.06
CA GLY A 108 -10.36 -0.11 2.95
C GLY A 108 -11.58 -0.60 3.76
N ILE A 109 -11.74 -0.14 4.99
CA ILE A 109 -12.90 -0.51 5.81
C ILE A 109 -14.19 0.04 5.21
N LEU A 110 -14.20 1.30 4.77
CA LEU A 110 -15.39 1.90 4.16
C LEU A 110 -15.81 1.16 2.88
N THR A 111 -14.86 0.83 2.02
CA THR A 111 -15.13 0.04 0.81
C THR A 111 -15.58 -1.38 1.15
N GLY A 112 -14.99 -2.03 2.14
CA GLY A 112 -15.41 -3.34 2.63
C GLY A 112 -16.88 -3.36 3.04
N VAL A 113 -17.31 -2.34 3.78
CA VAL A 113 -18.70 -2.21 4.21
C VAL A 113 -19.63 -1.85 3.06
N LEU A 114 -19.32 -0.81 2.28
CA LEU A 114 -20.22 -0.26 1.27
C LEU A 114 -20.34 -1.11 0.01
N LEU A 115 -19.24 -1.73 -0.44
CA LEU A 115 -19.20 -2.48 -1.69
C LEU A 115 -19.27 -3.99 -1.48
N PHE A 116 -18.72 -4.50 -0.39
CA PHE A 116 -18.68 -5.94 -0.13
C PHE A 116 -19.63 -6.40 0.98
N GLY A 117 -20.43 -5.47 1.55
CA GLY A 117 -21.44 -5.81 2.57
C GLY A 117 -20.84 -6.34 3.87
N GLU A 118 -19.58 -6.01 4.18
CA GLU A 118 -18.96 -6.45 5.42
C GLU A 118 -19.65 -5.82 6.63
N SER A 119 -19.84 -6.61 7.70
CA SER A 119 -20.46 -6.10 8.94
C SER A 119 -19.54 -5.10 9.64
N LEU A 120 -20.06 -3.94 9.96
CA LEU A 120 -19.47 -2.98 10.89
C LEU A 120 -19.83 -3.40 12.32
N ASN A 121 -18.84 -3.82 13.07
CA ASN A 121 -18.99 -4.06 14.50
C ASN A 121 -18.34 -2.93 15.31
N PHE A 122 -18.68 -2.85 16.59
CA PHE A 122 -18.16 -1.81 17.49
C PHE A 122 -16.61 -1.75 17.52
N ILE A 123 -15.94 -2.90 17.42
CA ILE A 123 -14.46 -2.99 17.43
C ILE A 123 -13.88 -2.34 16.18
N LYS A 124 -14.46 -2.57 14.99
CA LYS A 124 -14.04 -1.93 13.74
C LYS A 124 -14.20 -0.41 13.83
N ILE A 125 -15.34 0.07 14.35
CA ILE A 125 -15.60 1.51 14.52
C ILE A 125 -14.59 2.13 15.49
N ALA A 126 -14.35 1.51 16.63
CA ALA A 126 -13.37 1.97 17.61
C ALA A 126 -11.96 2.03 16.99
N GLY A 127 -11.55 1.02 16.24
CA GLY A 127 -10.28 1.00 15.52
C GLY A 127 -10.13 2.16 14.54
N ILE A 128 -11.16 2.45 13.74
CA ILE A 128 -11.17 3.60 12.81
C ILE A 128 -10.97 4.91 13.58
N LEU A 129 -11.73 5.11 14.65
CA LEU A 129 -11.65 6.35 15.44
C LEU A 129 -10.27 6.55 16.06
N ILE A 130 -9.65 5.49 16.56
CA ILE A 130 -8.29 5.54 17.12
C ILE A 130 -7.27 5.93 16.03
N VAL A 131 -7.33 5.31 14.84
CA VAL A 131 -6.43 5.62 13.73
C VAL A 131 -6.60 7.07 13.27
N LEU A 132 -7.84 7.53 13.07
CA LEU A 132 -8.12 8.90 12.65
C LEU A 132 -7.65 9.92 13.71
N THR A 133 -7.97 9.69 14.98
CA THR A 133 -7.56 10.58 16.07
C THR A 133 -6.03 10.64 16.18
N GLY A 134 -5.35 9.49 16.14
CA GLY A 134 -3.89 9.43 16.15
C GLY A 134 -3.25 10.17 14.96
N SER A 135 -3.82 10.00 13.75
CA SER A 135 -3.36 10.71 12.56
C SER A 135 -3.54 12.24 12.67
N ILE A 136 -4.67 12.70 13.22
CA ILE A 136 -4.94 14.13 13.44
C ILE A 136 -3.98 14.72 14.47
N ILE A 137 -3.71 14.03 15.57
CA ILE A 137 -2.76 14.46 16.60
C ILE A 137 -1.37 14.61 15.99
N LEU A 138 -0.91 13.62 15.24
CA LEU A 138 0.38 13.67 14.55
C LEU A 138 0.45 14.79 13.51
N ALA A 139 -0.63 15.05 12.77
CA ALA A 139 -0.66 16.12 11.78
C ALA A 139 -0.54 17.53 12.39
N ARG A 140 -0.80 17.68 13.69
CA ARG A 140 -0.71 18.97 14.42
C ARG A 140 0.59 19.13 15.23
N SER A 141 1.40 18.10 15.31
CA SER A 141 2.70 18.14 16.00
C SER A 141 3.81 18.65 15.08
#